data_4be13f7f66798fe500227fa858a40556
#
_entry.id   4be13f7f66798fe500227fa858a40556
#
_cell.length_a   1.000
_cell.length_b   1.000
_cell.length_c   1.000
_cell.angle_alpha   90.00
_cell.angle_beta   90.00
_cell.angle_gamma   90.00
#
_symmetry.space_group_name_H-M   'P 1'
#
loop_
_entity.id
_entity.type
_entity.pdbx_description
1 polymer ?
#
loop_
_entity_poly.entity_id
_entity_poly.type
_entity_poly.pdbx_seq_one_letter_code
_entity_poly.pdbx_strand_id
1 'polypeptide(L)'
;MAYDVNELKQKRATIVHELRELHEGVIERGHQTAEEKEKYEAMEKDCRSLEQIIEREETIQEEERKLAAAKAHPCEWVGGQ
;
A
#
# COMPACT_ATOMS: atom_id res chain seq x y z
N MET A 1 9.95 9.35 -12.40
CA MET A 1 8.61 9.88 -12.21
C MET A 1 7.99 9.30 -10.94
N ALA A 2 7.54 10.17 -10.06
CA ALA A 2 6.97 9.70 -8.80
C ALA A 2 5.51 9.28 -8.99
N TYR A 3 5.11 8.19 -8.37
CA TYR A 3 3.73 7.76 -8.36
C TYR A 3 2.95 8.55 -7.31
N ASP A 4 1.68 8.73 -7.58
CA ASP A 4 0.79 9.38 -6.62
C ASP A 4 0.39 8.36 -5.56
N VAL A 5 0.93 8.53 -4.37
CA VAL A 5 0.63 7.65 -3.23
C VAL A 5 -0.85 7.67 -2.89
N ASN A 6 -1.50 8.81 -3.06
CA ASN A 6 -2.94 8.92 -2.78
C ASN A 6 -3.77 8.03 -3.70
N GLU A 7 -3.39 7.95 -4.98
CA GLU A 7 -4.06 7.04 -5.91
C GLU A 7 -3.90 5.58 -5.48
N LEU A 8 -2.69 5.22 -5.07
CA LEU A 8 -2.42 3.86 -4.60
C LEU A 8 -3.23 3.56 -3.34
N LYS A 9 -3.32 4.51 -2.44
CA LYS A 9 -4.12 4.36 -1.22
C LYS A 9 -5.60 4.21 -1.53
N GLN A 10 -6.09 4.95 -2.53
CA GLN A 10 -7.49 4.83 -2.96
C GLN A 10 -7.77 3.45 -3.55
N LYS A 11 -6.85 2.94 -4.36
CA LYS A 11 -6.99 1.59 -4.92
C LYS A 11 -7.03 0.55 -3.81
N ARG A 12 -6.15 0.69 -2.82
CA ARG A 12 -6.14 -0.21 -1.68
C ARG A 12 -7.46 -0.14 -0.92
N ALA A 13 -7.95 1.06 -0.68
CA ALA A 13 -9.21 1.26 0.04
C ALA A 13 -10.39 0.61 -0.68
N THR A 14 -10.40 0.72 -2.01
CA THR A 14 -11.43 0.09 -2.83
C THR A 14 -11.40 -1.43 -2.66
N ILE A 15 -10.21 -2.01 -2.72
CA ILE A 15 -10.05 -3.46 -2.56
C ILE A 15 -10.47 -3.90 -1.16
N VAL A 16 -10.08 -3.16 -0.14
CA VAL A 16 -10.48 -3.47 1.25
C VAL A 16 -11.99 -3.43 1.40
N HIS A 17 -12.64 -2.45 0.77
CA HIS A 17 -14.09 -2.34 0.80
C HIS A 17 -14.76 -3.56 0.13
N GLU A 18 -14.24 -3.96 -1.01
CA GLU A 18 -14.74 -5.14 -1.71
C GLU A 18 -14.51 -6.42 -0.90
N LEU A 19 -13.37 -6.53 -0.25
CA LEU A 19 -13.10 -7.66 0.63
C LEU A 19 -14.11 -7.73 1.77
N ARG A 20 -14.44 -6.60 2.34
CA ARG A 20 -15.42 -6.50 3.41
C ARG A 20 -16.79 -6.96 2.95
N GLU A 21 -17.23 -6.48 1.79
CA GLU A 21 -18.52 -6.87 1.25
C GLU A 21 -18.59 -8.36 0.98
N LEU A 22 -17.55 -8.91 0.39
CA LEU A 22 -17.48 -10.33 0.10
C LEU A 22 -17.53 -11.15 1.38
N HIS A 23 -16.77 -10.74 2.37
CA HIS A 23 -16.73 -11.41 3.67
C HIS A 23 -18.08 -11.39 4.37
N GLU A 24 -18.75 -10.25 4.36
CA GLU A 24 -20.08 -10.13 4.97
C GLU A 24 -21.10 -11.03 4.30
N GLY A 25 -21.02 -11.15 2.97
CA GLY A 25 -21.88 -12.05 2.22
C GLY A 25 -21.66 -13.50 2.62
N VAL A 26 -20.41 -13.89 2.85
CA VAL A 26 -20.08 -15.23 3.30
C VAL A 26 -20.64 -15.49 4.69
N ILE A 27 -20.49 -14.52 5.59
CA ILE A 27 -21.02 -14.64 6.96
C ILE A 27 -22.53 -14.83 6.94
N GLU A 28 -23.23 -14.03 6.13
CA GLU A 28 -24.69 -14.11 6.04
C GLU A 28 -25.18 -15.47 5.55
N ARG A 29 -24.48 -16.01 4.55
CA ARG A 29 -24.88 -17.32 3.99
C ARG A 29 -24.37 -18.50 4.84
N GLY A 30 -23.37 -18.27 5.64
CA GLY A 30 -22.80 -19.30 6.50
C GLY A 30 -21.83 -20.24 5.81
N HIS A 31 -21.50 -19.98 4.54
CA HIS A 31 -20.49 -20.77 3.83
C HIS A 31 -19.88 -19.97 2.69
N GLN A 32 -18.73 -20.40 2.25
CA GLN A 32 -17.97 -19.77 1.18
C GLN A 32 -17.85 -20.72 0.01
N THR A 33 -18.15 -20.22 -1.21
CA THR A 33 -17.97 -21.03 -2.41
C THR A 33 -16.50 -21.01 -2.83
N ALA A 34 -16.11 -21.96 -3.68
CA ALA A 34 -14.74 -22.02 -4.18
C ALA A 34 -14.37 -20.76 -4.96
N GLU A 35 -15.30 -20.23 -5.74
CA GLU A 35 -15.09 -19.01 -6.50
C GLU A 35 -14.86 -17.82 -5.59
N GLU A 36 -15.63 -17.73 -4.53
CA GLU A 36 -15.50 -16.65 -3.56
C GLU A 36 -14.16 -16.71 -2.84
N LYS A 37 -13.73 -17.91 -2.52
CA LYS A 37 -12.44 -18.11 -1.86
C LYS A 37 -11.30 -17.65 -2.75
N GLU A 38 -11.32 -18.02 -4.03
CA GLU A 38 -10.31 -17.61 -4.98
C GLU A 38 -10.30 -16.10 -5.16
N LYS A 39 -11.47 -15.51 -5.28
CA LYS A 39 -11.61 -14.07 -5.45
C LYS A 39 -11.08 -13.32 -4.23
N TYR A 40 -11.43 -13.81 -3.05
CA TYR A 40 -10.97 -13.20 -1.81
C TYR A 40 -9.44 -13.26 -1.71
N GLU A 41 -8.85 -14.41 -1.99
CA GLU A 41 -7.41 -14.58 -1.93
C GLU A 41 -6.68 -13.70 -2.95
N ALA A 42 -7.23 -13.57 -4.15
CA ALA A 42 -6.65 -12.71 -5.18
C ALA A 42 -6.67 -11.25 -4.76
N MET A 43 -7.80 -10.78 -4.22
CA MET A 43 -7.93 -9.41 -3.77
C MET A 43 -7.03 -9.13 -2.55
N GLU A 44 -6.92 -10.09 -1.66
CA GLU A 44 -6.05 -9.98 -0.49
C GLU A 44 -4.60 -9.83 -0.92
N LYS A 45 -4.18 -10.62 -1.90
CA LYS A 45 -2.84 -10.55 -2.45
C LYS A 45 -2.56 -9.19 -3.10
N ASP A 46 -3.52 -8.70 -3.88
CA ASP A 46 -3.40 -7.38 -4.51
C ASP A 46 -3.30 -6.28 -3.47
N CYS A 47 -4.09 -6.39 -2.41
CA CYS A 47 -4.06 -5.42 -1.32
C CYS A 47 -2.67 -5.38 -0.66
N ARG A 48 -2.09 -6.54 -0.39
CA ARG A 48 -0.75 -6.62 0.19
C ARG A 48 0.31 -6.06 -0.73
N SER A 49 0.18 -6.33 -2.03
CA SER A 49 1.11 -5.77 -3.02
C SER A 49 1.05 -4.26 -3.03
N LEU A 50 -0.16 -3.70 -3.00
CA LEU A 50 -0.33 -2.25 -2.95
C LEU A 50 0.24 -1.66 -1.67
N GLU A 51 0.03 -2.32 -0.54
CA GLU A 51 0.59 -1.86 0.73
C GLU A 51 2.11 -1.79 0.68
N GLN A 52 2.76 -2.80 0.10
CA GLN A 52 4.21 -2.81 -0.05
C GLN A 52 4.69 -1.68 -0.96
N ILE A 53 3.99 -1.46 -2.06
CA ILE A 53 4.35 -0.40 -3.00
C ILE A 53 4.19 0.96 -2.34
N ILE A 54 3.09 1.17 -1.63
CA ILE A 54 2.84 2.44 -0.92
C ILE A 54 3.95 2.69 0.10
N GLU A 55 4.27 1.68 0.88
CA GLU A 55 5.29 1.80 1.92
C GLU A 55 6.65 2.13 1.32
N ARG A 56 7.02 1.46 0.23
CA ARG A 56 8.28 1.72 -0.46
C ARG A 56 8.32 3.11 -1.05
N GLU A 57 7.23 3.53 -1.68
CA GLU A 57 7.16 4.86 -2.29
C GLU A 57 7.28 5.95 -1.23
N GLU A 58 6.59 5.79 -0.12
CA GLU A 58 6.67 6.76 0.98
C GLU A 58 8.09 6.82 1.56
N THR A 59 8.73 5.67 1.68
CA THR A 59 10.10 5.62 2.16
C THR A 59 11.06 6.34 1.21
N ILE A 60 10.91 6.08 -0.09
CA ILE A 60 11.75 6.72 -1.09
C ILE A 60 11.54 8.23 -1.09
N GLN A 61 10.30 8.68 -1.03
CA GLN A 61 9.99 10.11 -1.00
C GLN A 61 10.58 10.78 0.21
N GLU A 62 10.55 10.09 1.35
CA GLU A 62 11.16 10.63 2.56
C GLU A 62 12.67 10.72 2.45
N GLU A 63 13.31 9.71 1.86
CA GLU A 63 14.75 9.72 1.65
C GLU A 63 15.16 10.81 0.67
N GLU A 64 14.37 11.03 -0.38
CA GLU A 64 14.61 12.11 -1.32
C GLU A 64 14.52 13.46 -0.64
N ARG A 65 13.57 13.62 0.26
CA ARG A 65 13.41 14.84 1.03
C ARG A 65 14.61 15.10 1.93
N LYS A 66 15.10 14.03 2.56
CA LYS A 66 16.30 14.12 3.40
C LYS A 66 17.52 14.51 2.58
N LEU A 67 17.67 13.95 1.39
CA LEU A 67 18.78 14.29 0.50
C LEU A 67 18.72 15.76 0.07
N ALA A 68 17.53 16.27 -0.21
CA ALA A 68 17.36 17.66 -0.56
C ALA A 68 17.77 18.57 0.61
N ALA A 69 17.41 18.18 1.83
CA ALA A 69 17.78 18.91 3.02
C ALA A 69 19.30 18.84 3.25
N ALA A 70 19.90 17.65 3.00
CA ALA A 70 21.33 17.47 3.16
C ALA A 70 22.12 18.35 2.18
N LYS A 71 21.60 18.57 1.00
CA LYS A 71 22.26 19.47 0.03
C LYS A 71 22.30 20.91 0.54
N ALA A 72 21.29 21.30 1.31
CA ALA A 72 21.26 22.61 1.91
C ALA A 72 22.24 22.72 3.08
N HIS A 73 22.59 21.59 3.70
CA HIS A 73 23.47 21.55 4.84
C HIS A 73 24.56 20.49 4.66
N PRO A 74 25.50 20.70 3.73
CA PRO A 74 26.49 19.69 3.41
C PRO A 74 27.40 19.30 4.57
N CYS A 75 27.61 20.20 5.49
CA CYS A 75 28.48 19.88 6.64
C CYS A 75 27.87 18.82 7.54
N GLU A 76 26.57 18.86 7.70
CA GLU A 76 25.87 17.87 8.50
C GLU A 76 25.95 16.48 7.89
N TRP A 77 25.87 16.46 6.58
CA TRP A 77 25.95 15.19 5.88
C TRP A 77 27.28 14.46 6.16
N VAL A 78 28.36 15.21 6.10
CA VAL A 78 29.68 14.65 6.37
C VAL A 78 29.76 14.08 7.78
N GLY A 79 29.23 14.81 8.72
CA GLY A 79 29.25 14.38 10.09
C GLY A 79 28.47 13.11 10.36
N GLY A 80 27.52 12.82 9.52
CA GLY A 80 26.69 11.65 9.66
C GLY A 80 27.39 10.33 9.44
N GLN A 81 28.60 10.35 8.98
CA GLN A 81 29.37 9.13 8.69
C GLN A 81 30.06 8.50 9.89
#